data_8cdc53a7caf37720114a76ba8e7c0209
#
_entry.id   8cdc53a7caf37720114a76ba8e7c0209
#
_cell.length_a   1.000
_cell.length_b   1.000
_cell.length_c   1.000
_cell.angle_alpha   90.00
_cell.angle_beta   90.00
_cell.angle_gamma   90.00
#
_symmetry.space_group_name_H-M   'P 1'
#
loop_
_entity.id
_entity.type
_entity.pdbx_description
1 polymer ?
#
loop_
_entity_poly.entity_id
_entity_poly.type
_entity_poly.pdbx_seq_one_letter_code
_entity_poly.pdbx_strand_id
1 'polypeptide(L)'
;CLLIQGDEPKEHAQAVYRQQDLKLNWDVIYPEDQFPVELLLKAVETKQYDAICIDSLTTVLCSEDRRTTDPVLVDLLYKLNRAAVDNGVLILMTAHLIKAPKDGNGARQRRQTVQWDDIAGLGTIGAAVQDCWGLAPAGQYFSLHALGKRNIKEGTKWLLDREAESFDWWLIDDQEQQLPAVRQRLADKILSHVKQHGYRSVADIAKALGADEEYVRSICVDLFNQGKLQRHRKPSNGPPKRGRPAFFYSVGDFSCITPTPPP
;
A
#
# COMPACT_ATOMS: atom_id res chain seq x y z
N CYS A 1 9.09 -20.39 -11.30
CA CYS A 1 7.94 -19.98 -10.48
C CYS A 1 6.63 -20.19 -11.24
N LEU A 2 5.55 -20.41 -10.51
CA LEU A 2 4.19 -20.48 -11.05
C LEU A 2 3.35 -19.37 -10.43
N LEU A 3 2.58 -18.64 -11.23
CA LEU A 3 1.55 -17.71 -10.76
C LEU A 3 0.17 -18.26 -11.18
N ILE A 4 -0.73 -18.38 -10.22
CA ILE A 4 -2.14 -18.71 -10.45
C ILE A 4 -2.92 -17.43 -10.21
N GLN A 5 -3.36 -16.77 -11.29
CA GLN A 5 -4.05 -15.48 -11.27
C GLN A 5 -5.55 -15.68 -11.46
N GLY A 6 -6.31 -15.56 -10.38
CA GLY A 6 -7.76 -15.77 -10.39
C GLY A 6 -8.58 -14.50 -10.19
N ASP A 7 -7.98 -13.42 -9.71
CA ASP A 7 -8.72 -12.20 -9.36
C ASP A 7 -8.94 -11.25 -10.54
N GLU A 8 -8.04 -11.28 -11.53
CA GLU A 8 -8.11 -10.40 -12.68
C GLU A 8 -8.34 -11.19 -13.98
N PRO A 9 -9.14 -10.65 -14.92
CA PRO A 9 -9.26 -11.21 -16.26
C PRO A 9 -7.88 -11.30 -16.94
N LYS A 10 -7.66 -12.39 -17.69
CA LYS A 10 -6.40 -12.69 -18.37
C LYS A 10 -5.87 -11.51 -19.20
N GLU A 11 -6.75 -10.89 -19.97
CA GLU A 11 -6.40 -9.77 -20.87
C GLU A 11 -5.90 -8.57 -20.07
N HIS A 12 -6.54 -8.28 -18.93
CA HIS A 12 -6.16 -7.17 -18.06
C HIS A 12 -4.80 -7.43 -17.39
N ALA A 13 -4.63 -8.61 -16.77
CA ALA A 13 -3.36 -9.00 -16.15
C ALA A 13 -2.21 -8.96 -17.16
N GLN A 14 -2.41 -9.51 -18.36
CA GLN A 14 -1.40 -9.49 -19.42
C GLN A 14 -1.07 -8.05 -19.90
N ALA A 15 -2.06 -7.14 -19.93
CA ALA A 15 -1.82 -5.75 -20.28
C ALA A 15 -0.93 -5.07 -19.22
N VAL A 16 -1.20 -5.29 -17.93
CA VAL A 16 -0.37 -4.78 -16.82
C VAL A 16 1.07 -5.31 -16.91
N TYR A 17 1.26 -6.61 -17.13
CA TYR A 17 2.60 -7.20 -17.25
C TYR A 17 3.39 -6.63 -18.44
N ARG A 18 2.73 -6.41 -19.59
CA ARG A 18 3.37 -5.75 -20.75
C ARG A 18 3.73 -4.29 -20.47
N GLN A 19 2.86 -3.56 -19.79
CA GLN A 19 3.11 -2.16 -19.42
C GLN A 19 4.32 -2.03 -18.49
N GLN A 20 4.52 -3.01 -17.63
CA GLN A 20 5.64 -3.04 -16.69
C GLN A 20 6.94 -3.61 -17.28
N ASP A 21 6.94 -3.99 -18.57
CA ASP A 21 8.06 -4.71 -19.22
C ASP A 21 8.60 -5.89 -18.39
N LEU A 22 7.69 -6.55 -17.66
CA LEU A 22 8.03 -7.68 -16.82
C LEU A 22 8.33 -8.88 -17.71
N LYS A 23 9.62 -9.17 -17.88
CA LYS A 23 10.08 -10.44 -18.44
C LYS A 23 9.91 -11.53 -17.40
N LEU A 24 8.68 -11.96 -17.20
CA LEU A 24 8.37 -13.01 -16.24
C LEU A 24 8.91 -14.35 -16.78
N ASN A 25 9.95 -14.88 -16.14
CA ASN A 25 10.33 -16.29 -16.27
C ASN A 25 9.40 -17.16 -15.41
N TRP A 26 8.10 -16.88 -15.49
CA TRP A 26 7.07 -17.53 -14.69
C TRP A 26 6.04 -18.14 -15.62
N ASP A 27 5.59 -19.33 -15.28
CA ASP A 27 4.37 -19.87 -15.85
C ASP A 27 3.18 -19.19 -15.18
N VAL A 28 2.21 -18.73 -15.99
CA VAL A 28 1.01 -18.07 -15.49
C VAL A 28 -0.21 -18.86 -15.92
N ILE A 29 -1.02 -19.24 -14.94
CA ILE A 29 -2.29 -19.93 -15.16
C ILE A 29 -3.42 -18.96 -14.80
N TYR A 30 -4.40 -18.86 -15.70
CA TYR A 30 -5.64 -18.11 -15.50
C TYR A 30 -6.77 -19.15 -15.44
N PRO A 31 -7.23 -19.51 -14.24
CA PRO A 31 -8.34 -20.45 -14.15
C PRO A 31 -9.61 -19.76 -14.66
N GLU A 32 -10.22 -20.33 -15.69
CA GLU A 32 -11.55 -19.90 -16.18
C GLU A 32 -12.65 -20.41 -15.24
N ASP A 33 -12.37 -21.57 -14.63
CA ASP A 33 -13.18 -22.21 -13.62
C ASP A 33 -12.31 -22.47 -12.36
N GLN A 34 -12.89 -23.11 -11.38
CA GLN A 34 -12.22 -23.49 -10.16
C GLN A 34 -10.91 -24.26 -10.46
N PHE A 35 -9.80 -23.77 -9.92
CA PHE A 35 -8.51 -24.43 -10.09
C PHE A 35 -8.50 -25.78 -9.34
N PRO A 36 -8.16 -26.89 -9.98
CA PRO A 36 -8.11 -28.19 -9.32
C PRO A 36 -6.98 -28.23 -8.29
N VAL A 37 -7.35 -28.33 -7.02
CA VAL A 37 -6.41 -28.32 -5.89
C VAL A 37 -5.44 -29.50 -5.96
N GLU A 38 -5.86 -30.60 -6.50
CA GLU A 38 -5.04 -31.79 -6.72
C GLU A 38 -3.86 -31.52 -7.64
N LEU A 39 -4.03 -30.64 -8.64
CA LEU A 39 -2.93 -30.20 -9.50
C LEU A 39 -1.94 -29.33 -8.73
N LEU A 40 -2.43 -28.48 -7.84
CA LEU A 40 -1.58 -27.66 -7.00
C LEU A 40 -0.75 -28.54 -6.04
N LEU A 41 -1.38 -29.47 -5.35
CA LEU A 41 -0.69 -30.43 -4.49
C LEU A 41 0.37 -31.20 -5.27
N LYS A 42 0.02 -31.74 -6.44
CA LYS A 42 0.94 -32.46 -7.30
C LYS A 42 2.13 -31.59 -7.74
N ALA A 43 1.91 -30.34 -8.12
CA ALA A 43 2.98 -29.42 -8.49
C ALA A 43 3.96 -29.16 -7.34
N VAL A 44 3.45 -29.07 -6.10
CA VAL A 44 4.27 -28.94 -4.88
C VAL A 44 5.03 -30.25 -4.60
N GLU A 45 4.36 -31.39 -4.60
CA GLU A 45 4.94 -32.69 -4.27
C GLU A 45 6.02 -33.13 -5.25
N THR A 46 5.85 -32.81 -6.53
CA THR A 46 6.84 -33.10 -7.58
C THR A 46 7.94 -32.06 -7.69
N LYS A 47 7.88 -31.00 -6.88
CA LYS A 47 8.81 -29.87 -6.93
C LYS A 47 8.97 -29.30 -8.34
N GLN A 48 7.86 -29.21 -9.08
CA GLN A 48 7.86 -28.67 -10.44
C GLN A 48 8.28 -27.18 -10.45
N TYR A 49 8.02 -26.48 -9.35
CA TYR A 49 8.37 -25.07 -9.14
C TYR A 49 8.99 -24.85 -7.75
N ASP A 50 9.97 -23.98 -7.65
CA ASP A 50 10.54 -23.58 -6.36
C ASP A 50 9.63 -22.59 -5.61
N ALA A 51 8.77 -21.87 -6.34
CA ALA A 51 7.79 -20.94 -5.76
C ALA A 51 6.47 -20.98 -6.54
N ILE A 52 5.37 -20.91 -5.81
CA ILE A 52 4.01 -20.86 -6.34
C ILE A 52 3.31 -19.66 -5.70
N CYS A 53 2.82 -18.73 -6.52
CA CYS A 53 2.04 -17.58 -6.09
C CYS A 53 0.57 -17.80 -6.44
N ILE A 54 -0.34 -17.51 -5.52
CA ILE A 54 -1.79 -17.67 -5.68
C ILE A 54 -2.46 -16.34 -5.42
N ASP A 55 -3.10 -15.78 -6.43
CA ASP A 55 -3.82 -14.51 -6.36
C ASP A 55 -5.26 -14.67 -6.89
N SER A 56 -6.22 -14.80 -6.02
CA SER A 56 -6.16 -14.87 -4.57
C SER A 56 -6.60 -16.23 -4.04
N LEU A 57 -6.35 -16.45 -2.74
CA LEU A 57 -6.84 -17.63 -2.03
C LEU A 57 -8.34 -17.87 -2.26
N THR A 58 -9.14 -16.80 -2.18
CA THR A 58 -10.59 -16.88 -2.32
C THR A 58 -11.00 -17.33 -3.71
N THR A 59 -10.40 -16.76 -4.75
CA THR A 59 -10.79 -17.00 -6.14
C THR A 59 -10.31 -18.35 -6.64
N VAL A 60 -9.12 -18.78 -6.20
CA VAL A 60 -8.50 -20.01 -6.68
C VAL A 60 -8.97 -21.24 -5.90
N LEU A 61 -9.08 -21.14 -4.58
CA LEU A 61 -9.34 -22.30 -3.71
C LEU A 61 -10.78 -22.36 -3.18
N CYS A 62 -11.57 -21.29 -3.32
CA CYS A 62 -12.98 -21.28 -2.96
C CYS A 62 -13.85 -21.48 -4.18
N SER A 63 -14.97 -22.17 -3.99
CA SER A 63 -16.03 -22.37 -5.00
C SER A 63 -17.35 -21.89 -4.44
N GLU A 64 -18.41 -21.95 -5.25
CA GLU A 64 -19.77 -21.66 -4.76
C GLU A 64 -20.13 -22.52 -3.54
N ASP A 65 -19.65 -23.76 -3.51
CA ASP A 65 -19.90 -24.72 -2.43
C ASP A 65 -18.82 -24.68 -1.32
N ARG A 66 -17.73 -23.94 -1.53
CA ARG A 66 -16.59 -23.88 -0.59
C ARG A 66 -16.25 -22.42 -0.25
N ARG A 67 -16.49 -22.06 1.00
CA ARG A 67 -16.20 -20.73 1.51
C ARG A 67 -14.88 -20.71 2.29
N THR A 68 -14.34 -19.52 2.49
CA THR A 68 -13.12 -19.31 3.31
C THR A 68 -13.27 -19.79 4.76
N THR A 69 -14.48 -20.01 5.25
CA THR A 69 -14.79 -20.57 6.58
C THR A 69 -14.95 -22.09 6.58
N ASP A 70 -14.84 -22.76 5.44
CA ASP A 70 -15.02 -24.19 5.32
C ASP A 70 -13.84 -24.94 5.97
N PRO A 71 -14.09 -25.88 6.88
CA PRO A 71 -13.05 -26.73 7.46
C PRO A 71 -12.21 -27.51 6.41
N VAL A 72 -12.80 -27.86 5.28
CA VAL A 72 -12.11 -28.54 4.18
C VAL A 72 -11.01 -27.68 3.60
N LEU A 73 -11.21 -26.36 3.53
CA LEU A 73 -10.16 -25.43 3.08
C LEU A 73 -8.97 -25.44 4.05
N VAL A 74 -9.23 -25.54 5.35
CA VAL A 74 -8.21 -25.57 6.38
C VAL A 74 -7.35 -26.82 6.26
N ASP A 75 -7.98 -27.98 6.10
CA ASP A 75 -7.26 -29.25 5.89
C ASP A 75 -6.39 -29.19 4.62
N LEU A 76 -6.92 -28.59 3.58
CA LEU A 76 -6.18 -28.36 2.36
C LEU A 76 -4.94 -27.47 2.57
N LEU A 77 -5.10 -26.35 3.25
CA LEU A 77 -4.00 -25.44 3.55
C LEU A 77 -2.94 -26.11 4.43
N TYR A 78 -3.34 -26.97 5.38
CA TYR A 78 -2.40 -27.79 6.15
C TYR A 78 -1.64 -28.79 5.26
N LYS A 79 -2.32 -29.46 4.34
CA LYS A 79 -1.68 -30.39 3.39
C LYS A 79 -0.70 -29.65 2.47
N LEU A 80 -1.11 -28.49 1.93
CA LEU A 80 -0.24 -27.65 1.10
C LEU A 80 0.99 -27.17 1.87
N ASN A 81 0.79 -26.68 3.09
CA ASN A 81 1.90 -26.22 3.94
C ASN A 81 2.87 -27.38 4.23
N ARG A 82 2.37 -28.55 4.58
CA ARG A 82 3.21 -29.73 4.83
C ARG A 82 3.97 -30.14 3.56
N ALA A 83 3.29 -30.29 2.45
CA ALA A 83 3.92 -30.65 1.18
C ALA A 83 4.97 -29.61 0.76
N ALA A 84 4.69 -28.31 0.96
CA ALA A 84 5.62 -27.22 0.66
C ALA A 84 6.90 -27.31 1.51
N VAL A 85 6.76 -27.57 2.82
CA VAL A 85 7.90 -27.73 3.74
C VAL A 85 8.72 -28.98 3.36
N ASP A 86 8.06 -30.11 3.15
CA ASP A 86 8.72 -31.39 2.85
C ASP A 86 9.50 -31.34 1.51
N ASN A 87 9.04 -30.53 0.55
CA ASN A 87 9.66 -30.41 -0.76
C ASN A 87 10.48 -29.12 -0.96
N GLY A 88 10.53 -28.22 0.02
CA GLY A 88 11.27 -26.97 -0.06
C GLY A 88 10.68 -26.01 -1.11
N VAL A 89 9.35 -25.95 -1.25
CA VAL A 89 8.63 -25.07 -2.16
C VAL A 89 8.07 -23.87 -1.37
N LEU A 90 8.26 -22.66 -1.86
CA LEU A 90 7.60 -21.48 -1.33
C LEU A 90 6.18 -21.36 -1.87
N ILE A 91 5.19 -21.24 -1.01
CA ILE A 91 3.82 -20.87 -1.42
C ILE A 91 3.50 -19.48 -0.85
N LEU A 92 3.21 -18.55 -1.74
CA LEU A 92 2.74 -17.20 -1.41
C LEU A 92 1.28 -17.07 -1.84
N MET A 93 0.40 -16.64 -0.94
CA MET A 93 -1.02 -16.44 -1.24
C MET A 93 -1.46 -15.05 -0.82
N THR A 94 -2.19 -14.37 -1.69
CA THR A 94 -2.94 -13.19 -1.31
C THR A 94 -4.30 -13.58 -0.73
N ALA A 95 -4.80 -12.81 0.22
CA ALA A 95 -6.13 -12.98 0.79
C ALA A 95 -6.83 -11.64 0.95
N HIS A 96 -8.11 -11.59 0.61
CA HIS A 96 -8.90 -10.39 0.79
C HIS A 96 -9.17 -10.11 2.26
N LEU A 97 -9.23 -8.83 2.58
CA LEU A 97 -9.67 -8.38 3.90
C LEU A 97 -11.20 -8.25 3.93
N ILE A 98 -11.80 -8.50 5.08
CA ILE A 98 -13.20 -8.16 5.31
C ILE A 98 -13.39 -6.65 5.09
N LYS A 99 -14.56 -6.27 4.60
CA LYS A 99 -14.87 -4.86 4.35
C LYS A 99 -14.83 -4.09 5.67
N ALA A 100 -14.07 -2.99 5.69
CA ALA A 100 -14.01 -2.13 6.86
C ALA A 100 -15.40 -1.61 7.25
N PRO A 101 -15.68 -1.43 8.55
CA PRO A 101 -16.94 -0.89 9.01
C PRO A 101 -17.21 0.49 8.41
N LYS A 102 -18.48 0.82 8.22
CA LYS A 102 -18.88 2.16 7.80
C LYS A 102 -18.91 3.08 9.02
N ASP A 103 -18.54 4.33 8.84
CA ASP A 103 -18.73 5.38 9.83
C ASP A 103 -20.22 5.79 9.93
N GLY A 104 -20.52 6.72 10.86
CA GLY A 104 -21.86 7.24 11.03
C GLY A 104 -22.45 7.95 9.80
N ASN A 105 -21.62 8.30 8.82
CA ASN A 105 -22.02 8.92 7.56
C ASN A 105 -22.12 7.91 6.40
N GLY A 106 -21.93 6.63 6.68
CA GLY A 106 -21.96 5.56 5.68
C GLY A 106 -20.70 5.37 4.86
N ALA A 107 -19.67 6.20 5.07
CA ALA A 107 -18.36 6.03 4.45
C ALA A 107 -17.57 4.91 5.15
N ARG A 108 -16.80 4.13 4.37
CA ARG A 108 -15.94 3.11 4.96
C ARG A 108 -14.69 3.73 5.58
N GLN A 109 -14.43 3.37 6.83
CA GLN A 109 -13.20 3.77 7.49
C GLN A 109 -12.00 3.16 6.76
N ARG A 110 -10.99 4.00 6.49
CA ARG A 110 -9.74 3.52 5.89
C ARG A 110 -8.93 2.81 6.96
N ARG A 111 -8.60 1.53 6.74
CA ARG A 111 -7.70 0.80 7.65
C ARG A 111 -6.29 1.33 7.52
N GLN A 112 -5.67 1.58 8.66
CA GLN A 112 -4.27 1.97 8.76
C GLN A 112 -3.36 0.78 9.13
N THR A 113 -3.97 -0.27 9.68
CA THR A 113 -3.30 -1.52 10.06
C THR A 113 -4.18 -2.69 9.71
N VAL A 114 -3.58 -3.84 9.45
CA VAL A 114 -4.27 -5.12 9.27
C VAL A 114 -4.06 -5.97 10.52
N GLN A 115 -5.11 -6.59 10.99
CA GLN A 115 -5.07 -7.55 12.10
C GLN A 115 -5.54 -8.92 11.62
N TRP A 116 -5.31 -9.94 12.41
CA TRP A 116 -5.78 -11.29 12.11
C TRP A 116 -7.28 -11.32 11.81
N ASP A 117 -8.07 -10.60 12.60
CA ASP A 117 -9.52 -10.52 12.46
C ASP A 117 -9.99 -9.78 11.19
N ASP A 118 -9.12 -9.16 10.47
CA ASP A 118 -9.43 -8.47 9.23
C ASP A 118 -9.36 -9.35 7.99
N ILE A 119 -8.74 -10.52 8.09
CA ILE A 119 -8.62 -11.43 6.95
C ILE A 119 -9.97 -12.17 6.75
N ALA A 120 -10.52 -12.18 5.59
CA ALA A 120 -11.79 -12.86 5.31
C ALA A 120 -11.64 -14.38 5.52
N GLY A 121 -12.45 -14.92 6.42
CA GLY A 121 -12.53 -16.38 6.66
C GLY A 121 -11.63 -17.02 7.70
N LEU A 122 -11.06 -16.35 8.48
CA LEU A 122 -10.06 -16.13 9.30
C LEU A 122 -9.35 -16.92 10.33
N GLY A 123 -9.87 -17.32 11.37
CA GLY A 123 -9.21 -17.99 12.50
C GLY A 123 -8.50 -19.28 12.11
N THR A 124 -8.99 -19.92 11.10
CA THR A 124 -8.53 -21.20 10.58
C THR A 124 -7.43 -21.07 9.51
N ILE A 125 -7.52 -20.09 8.61
CA ILE A 125 -6.48 -19.81 7.60
C ILE A 125 -5.17 -19.44 8.31
N GLY A 126 -5.26 -18.51 9.26
CA GLY A 126 -4.13 -18.12 10.08
C GLY A 126 -3.46 -19.30 10.76
N ALA A 127 -4.17 -20.33 11.21
CA ALA A 127 -3.57 -21.52 11.81
C ALA A 127 -2.75 -22.36 10.83
N ALA A 128 -3.12 -22.40 9.56
CA ALA A 128 -2.52 -23.24 8.53
C ALA A 128 -1.29 -22.64 7.85
N VAL A 129 -1.12 -21.30 7.88
CA VAL A 129 0.04 -20.63 7.25
C VAL A 129 1.21 -20.49 8.23
N GLN A 130 2.43 -20.39 7.71
CA GLN A 130 3.63 -20.19 8.53
C GLN A 130 3.80 -18.75 8.98
N ASP A 131 3.67 -17.82 8.06
CA ASP A 131 3.78 -16.39 8.30
C ASP A 131 2.64 -15.66 7.60
N CYS A 132 2.22 -14.54 8.15
CA CYS A 132 1.19 -13.69 7.57
C CYS A 132 1.60 -12.23 7.63
N TRP A 133 1.32 -11.53 6.54
CA TRP A 133 1.67 -10.14 6.35
C TRP A 133 0.44 -9.33 5.99
N GLY A 134 0.28 -8.19 6.64
CA GLY A 134 -0.77 -7.24 6.33
C GLY A 134 -0.24 -6.06 5.55
N LEU A 135 -0.83 -5.76 4.39
CA LEU A 135 -0.54 -4.56 3.63
C LEU A 135 -1.66 -3.55 3.81
N ALA A 136 -1.35 -2.36 4.27
CA ALA A 136 -2.32 -1.30 4.50
C ALA A 136 -1.80 0.07 4.03
N PRO A 137 -2.68 0.98 3.59
CA PRO A 137 -2.29 2.35 3.30
C PRO A 137 -1.78 3.07 4.55
N ALA A 138 -0.68 3.81 4.42
CA ALA A 138 -0.06 4.59 5.49
C ALA A 138 0.29 6.00 4.98
N GLY A 139 -0.71 6.89 4.94
CA GLY A 139 -0.58 8.19 4.29
C GLY A 139 -0.45 8.06 2.78
N GLN A 140 0.65 8.57 2.24
CA GLN A 140 1.01 8.40 0.81
C GLN A 140 1.75 7.09 0.51
N TYR A 141 2.12 6.34 1.55
CA TYR A 141 2.86 5.08 1.47
C TYR A 141 1.97 3.90 1.80
N PHE A 142 2.59 2.73 1.84
CA PHE A 142 1.97 1.51 2.32
C PHE A 142 2.78 0.95 3.48
N SER A 143 2.09 0.37 4.43
CA SER A 143 2.69 -0.31 5.55
C SER A 143 2.53 -1.81 5.35
N LEU A 144 3.63 -2.52 5.22
CA LEU A 144 3.67 -3.97 5.30
C LEU A 144 4.08 -4.35 6.72
N HIS A 145 3.24 -5.12 7.42
CA HIS A 145 3.53 -5.51 8.79
C HIS A 145 3.27 -7.00 9.01
N ALA A 146 4.14 -7.60 9.79
CA ALA A 146 4.02 -8.99 10.17
C ALA A 146 2.92 -9.14 11.22
N LEU A 147 1.96 -10.00 10.92
CA LEU A 147 0.94 -10.41 11.88
C LEU A 147 1.48 -11.48 12.84
N GLY A 148 2.71 -11.88 12.63
CA GLY A 148 3.43 -12.84 13.45
C GLY A 148 3.16 -14.27 13.04
N LYS A 149 4.01 -15.16 13.41
CA LYS A 149 3.87 -16.57 13.77
C LYS A 149 5.20 -17.26 14.05
N ARG A 150 5.90 -17.80 13.04
CA ARG A 150 7.05 -18.69 13.32
C ARG A 150 8.40 -18.03 13.07
N ASN A 151 8.51 -17.34 11.93
CA ASN A 151 9.82 -16.85 11.46
C ASN A 151 9.99 -15.36 11.68
N ILE A 152 8.90 -14.61 11.83
CA ILE A 152 8.92 -13.16 11.89
C ILE A 152 8.26 -12.71 13.19
N LYS A 153 8.95 -11.79 13.88
CA LYS A 153 8.44 -11.20 15.10
C LYS A 153 7.17 -10.40 14.80
N GLU A 154 6.10 -10.70 15.54
CA GLU A 154 4.87 -9.92 15.49
C GLU A 154 5.15 -8.44 15.72
N GLY A 155 4.48 -7.59 14.94
CA GLY A 155 4.67 -6.15 14.99
C GLY A 155 5.86 -5.62 14.20
N THR A 156 6.67 -6.50 13.56
CA THR A 156 7.67 -6.04 12.57
C THR A 156 6.96 -5.33 11.43
N LYS A 157 7.40 -4.12 11.13
CA LYS A 157 6.74 -3.24 10.17
C LYS A 157 7.75 -2.67 9.19
N TRP A 158 7.38 -2.69 7.92
CA TRP A 158 8.12 -2.00 6.86
C TRP A 158 7.22 -0.97 6.21
N LEU A 159 7.82 0.10 5.76
CA LEU A 159 7.18 1.11 4.95
C LEU A 159 7.56 0.87 3.50
N LEU A 160 6.57 0.84 2.63
CA LEU A 160 6.74 0.65 1.19
C LEU A 160 6.28 1.90 0.45
N ASP A 161 7.01 2.28 -0.57
CA ASP A 161 6.56 3.25 -1.57
C ASP A 161 6.23 2.52 -2.88
N ARG A 162 5.35 3.09 -3.67
CA ARG A 162 4.97 2.56 -4.97
C ARG A 162 4.90 3.68 -5.99
N GLU A 163 5.59 3.52 -7.09
CA GLU A 163 5.46 4.43 -8.21
C GLU A 163 4.11 4.25 -8.91
N ALA A 164 3.46 5.37 -9.22
CA ALA A 164 2.12 5.32 -9.79
C ALA A 164 2.11 4.85 -11.26
N GLU A 165 3.19 5.12 -11.99
CA GLU A 165 3.29 4.81 -13.43
C GLU A 165 3.85 3.43 -13.71
N SER A 166 4.96 3.04 -13.05
CA SER A 166 5.59 1.74 -13.24
C SER A 166 5.04 0.65 -12.32
N PHE A 167 4.32 1.05 -11.26
CA PHE A 167 3.88 0.17 -10.19
C PHE A 167 5.02 -0.51 -9.43
N ASP A 168 6.24 -0.03 -9.58
CA ASP A 168 7.38 -0.54 -8.83
C ASP A 168 7.22 -0.28 -7.35
N TRP A 169 7.55 -1.28 -6.56
CA TRP A 169 7.55 -1.21 -5.12
C TRP A 169 8.96 -1.23 -4.58
N TRP A 170 9.25 -0.38 -3.64
CA TRP A 170 10.51 -0.43 -2.92
C TRP A 170 10.30 -0.30 -1.43
N LEU A 171 11.15 -0.99 -0.71
CA LEU A 171 11.23 -0.89 0.72
C LEU A 171 11.83 0.46 1.09
N ILE A 172 11.12 1.20 1.90
CA ILE A 172 11.66 2.38 2.56
C ILE A 172 12.37 1.88 3.81
N ASP A 173 13.68 1.62 3.68
CA ASP A 173 14.49 0.98 4.70
C ASP A 173 14.56 1.78 5.99
N ASP A 174 14.62 1.10 7.12
CA ASP A 174 14.73 1.57 8.50
C ASP A 174 14.05 2.88 8.87
N GLN A 175 13.00 2.74 9.68
CA GLN A 175 12.16 3.86 10.16
C GLN A 175 12.96 5.00 10.82
N GLU A 176 14.17 4.77 11.29
CA GLU A 176 15.00 5.81 11.90
C GLU A 176 15.89 6.56 10.90
N GLN A 177 16.29 5.94 9.78
CA GLN A 177 17.20 6.58 8.82
C GLN A 177 16.51 7.18 7.59
N GLN A 178 15.30 6.77 7.25
CA GLN A 178 14.66 7.15 5.99
C GLN A 178 13.43 8.04 6.11
N LEU A 179 12.81 8.14 7.27
CA LEU A 179 11.94 9.28 7.53
C LEU A 179 12.61 10.61 7.10
N PRO A 180 13.91 10.83 7.36
CA PRO A 180 14.62 11.97 6.82
C PRO A 180 14.72 11.99 5.29
N ALA A 181 15.02 10.87 4.63
CA ALA A 181 15.20 10.84 3.16
C ALA A 181 13.87 10.99 2.41
N VAL A 182 12.82 10.31 2.86
CA VAL A 182 11.46 10.45 2.33
C VAL A 182 10.93 11.86 2.58
N ARG A 183 11.12 12.37 3.80
CA ARG A 183 10.80 13.73 4.17
C ARG A 183 11.57 14.73 3.32
N GLN A 184 12.85 14.47 3.03
CA GLN A 184 13.68 15.30 2.17
C GLN A 184 13.18 15.29 0.70
N ARG A 185 12.85 14.13 0.13
CA ARG A 185 12.27 14.07 -1.23
C ARG A 185 10.97 14.85 -1.36
N LEU A 186 10.07 14.71 -0.38
CA LEU A 186 8.83 15.50 -0.39
C LEU A 186 9.13 16.98 -0.16
N ALA A 187 10.10 17.32 0.69
CA ALA A 187 10.57 18.68 0.87
C ALA A 187 11.09 19.29 -0.45
N ASP A 188 11.86 18.52 -1.23
CA ASP A 188 12.39 18.96 -2.53
C ASP A 188 11.25 19.12 -3.56
N LYS A 189 10.26 18.22 -3.57
CA LYS A 189 9.05 18.36 -4.40
C LYS A 189 8.24 19.60 -4.00
N ILE A 190 8.07 19.86 -2.71
CA ILE A 190 7.40 21.08 -2.20
C ILE A 190 8.15 22.33 -2.64
N LEU A 191 9.48 22.38 -2.48
CA LEU A 191 10.30 23.51 -2.90
C LEU A 191 10.19 23.74 -4.41
N SER A 192 10.30 22.69 -5.22
CA SER A 192 10.16 22.76 -6.67
C SER A 192 8.78 23.26 -7.08
N HIS A 193 7.72 22.72 -6.46
CA HIS A 193 6.33 23.14 -6.75
C HIS A 193 6.10 24.60 -6.38
N VAL A 194 6.53 25.03 -5.21
CA VAL A 194 6.38 26.43 -4.76
C VAL A 194 7.23 27.36 -5.61
N LYS A 195 8.44 26.97 -6.01
CA LYS A 195 9.30 27.73 -6.92
C LYS A 195 8.66 27.91 -8.30
N GLN A 196 8.04 26.87 -8.83
CA GLN A 196 7.41 26.89 -10.16
C GLN A 196 6.11 27.68 -10.18
N HIS A 197 5.30 27.57 -9.14
CA HIS A 197 3.93 28.10 -9.11
C HIS A 197 3.75 29.28 -8.18
N GLY A 198 4.81 29.74 -7.50
CA GLY A 198 4.78 30.89 -6.58
C GLY A 198 4.00 30.60 -5.32
N TYR A 199 3.31 31.59 -4.84
CA TYR A 199 2.58 31.62 -3.57
C TYR A 199 1.50 30.52 -3.48
N ARG A 200 1.64 29.56 -2.57
CA ARG A 200 0.69 28.43 -2.43
C ARG A 200 0.32 28.16 -0.96
N SER A 201 -0.95 27.78 -0.76
CA SER A 201 -1.38 27.28 0.55
C SER A 201 -0.93 25.82 0.75
N VAL A 202 -0.91 25.37 2.00
CA VAL A 202 -0.61 23.95 2.31
C VAL A 202 -1.59 23.01 1.61
N ALA A 203 -2.87 23.37 1.59
CA ALA A 203 -3.89 22.57 0.92
C ALA A 203 -3.66 22.46 -0.60
N ASP A 204 -3.25 23.56 -1.26
CA ASP A 204 -2.94 23.54 -2.69
C ASP A 204 -1.71 22.68 -3.00
N ILE A 205 -0.67 22.77 -2.16
CA ILE A 205 0.55 21.97 -2.29
C ILE A 205 0.21 20.49 -2.08
N ALA A 206 -0.52 20.16 -1.01
CA ALA A 206 -0.91 18.79 -0.71
C ALA A 206 -1.73 18.17 -1.84
N LYS A 207 -2.71 18.92 -2.37
CA LYS A 207 -3.53 18.49 -3.51
C LYS A 207 -2.69 18.26 -4.77
N ALA A 208 -1.77 19.17 -5.08
CA ALA A 208 -0.92 19.08 -6.27
C ALA A 208 0.07 17.91 -6.21
N LEU A 209 0.57 17.59 -5.01
CA LEU A 209 1.53 16.49 -4.80
C LEU A 209 0.88 15.16 -4.41
N GLY A 210 -0.46 15.12 -4.30
CA GLY A 210 -1.19 13.91 -3.88
C GLY A 210 -0.84 13.45 -2.45
N ALA A 211 -0.39 14.39 -1.58
CA ALA A 211 0.13 14.09 -0.25
C ALA A 211 -0.86 14.49 0.86
N ASP A 212 -0.68 13.93 2.05
CA ASP A 212 -1.47 14.30 3.23
C ASP A 212 -1.20 15.75 3.66
N GLU A 213 -2.27 16.52 3.91
CA GLU A 213 -2.16 17.96 4.23
C GLU A 213 -1.39 18.21 5.52
N GLU A 214 -1.61 17.39 6.55
CA GLU A 214 -0.94 17.57 7.84
C GLU A 214 0.56 17.27 7.74
N TYR A 215 0.91 16.25 6.95
CA TYR A 215 2.29 15.91 6.66
C TYR A 215 3.00 16.99 5.84
N VAL A 216 2.36 17.50 4.78
CA VAL A 216 2.88 18.65 4.00
C VAL A 216 3.05 19.87 4.89
N ARG A 217 2.09 20.14 5.78
CA ARG A 217 2.16 21.26 6.75
C ARG A 217 3.39 21.15 7.62
N SER A 218 3.66 19.96 8.17
CA SER A 218 4.84 19.75 9.02
C SER A 218 6.14 20.04 8.28
N ILE A 219 6.24 19.59 7.03
CA ILE A 219 7.42 19.83 6.19
C ILE A 219 7.56 21.31 5.81
N CYS A 220 6.47 21.98 5.48
CA CYS A 220 6.50 23.42 5.19
C CYS A 220 6.97 24.24 6.40
N VAL A 221 6.59 23.85 7.61
CA VAL A 221 7.08 24.48 8.85
C VAL A 221 8.58 24.27 9.02
N ASP A 222 9.08 23.06 8.78
CA ASP A 222 10.50 22.77 8.87
C ASP A 222 11.31 23.52 7.81
N LEU A 223 10.83 23.57 6.57
CA LEU A 223 11.46 24.33 5.49
C LEU A 223 11.46 25.85 5.79
N PHE A 224 10.40 26.34 6.42
CA PHE A 224 10.35 27.71 6.92
C PHE A 224 11.40 27.95 8.02
N ASN A 225 11.48 27.06 9.02
CA ASN A 225 12.47 27.17 10.10
C ASN A 225 13.92 27.06 9.58
N GLN A 226 14.13 26.33 8.46
CA GLN A 226 15.41 26.26 7.76
C GLN A 226 15.70 27.46 6.84
N GLY A 227 14.79 28.42 6.75
CA GLY A 227 14.91 29.58 5.85
C GLY A 227 14.75 29.27 4.35
N LYS A 228 14.31 28.05 3.99
CA LYS A 228 14.12 27.62 2.60
C LYS A 228 12.77 28.06 2.03
N LEU A 229 11.78 28.29 2.89
CA LEU A 229 10.48 28.87 2.53
C LEU A 229 10.23 30.12 3.38
N GLN A 230 9.51 31.06 2.80
CA GLN A 230 8.92 32.18 3.50
C GLN A 230 7.45 31.91 3.77
N ARG A 231 6.96 32.30 4.94
CA ARG A 231 5.59 32.08 5.38
C ARG A 231 4.85 33.41 5.48
N HIS A 232 3.74 33.50 4.81
CA HIS A 232 2.91 34.70 4.77
C HIS A 232 1.52 34.40 5.33
N ARG A 233 1.02 35.32 6.12
CA ARG A 233 -0.33 35.22 6.68
C ARG A 233 -1.35 35.64 5.62
N LYS A 234 -2.43 34.88 5.44
CA LYS A 234 -3.52 35.31 4.55
C LYS A 234 -4.12 36.62 5.09
N PRO A 235 -4.21 37.70 4.26
CA PRO A 235 -4.94 38.88 4.64
C PRO A 235 -6.40 38.49 4.96
N SER A 236 -6.88 38.81 6.14
CA SER A 236 -8.28 38.60 6.50
C SER A 236 -9.06 39.85 6.21
N ASN A 237 -9.95 39.84 5.24
CA ASN A 237 -10.90 40.93 4.98
C ASN A 237 -12.14 40.85 5.89
N GLY A 238 -11.99 40.51 7.15
CA GLY A 238 -13.11 40.39 8.08
C GLY A 238 -12.67 40.16 9.53
N PRO A 239 -13.60 40.21 10.51
CA PRO A 239 -13.27 39.93 11.90
C PRO A 239 -12.65 38.54 12.05
N PRO A 240 -11.71 38.38 13.00
CA PRO A 240 -10.97 37.14 13.17
C PRO A 240 -11.94 35.98 13.46
N LYS A 241 -12.10 35.07 12.47
CA LYS A 241 -12.84 33.85 12.71
C LYS A 241 -12.04 32.95 13.66
N ARG A 242 -12.72 32.34 14.64
CA ARG A 242 -12.10 31.33 15.53
C ARG A 242 -11.61 30.18 14.66
N GLY A 243 -10.29 30.04 14.49
CA GLY A 243 -9.64 29.00 13.71
C GLY A 243 -8.15 29.27 13.57
N ARG A 244 -7.36 28.25 13.21
CA ARG A 244 -5.93 28.42 12.94
C ARG A 244 -5.75 29.33 11.70
N PRO A 245 -4.85 30.33 11.74
CA PRO A 245 -4.60 31.20 10.60
C PRO A 245 -4.09 30.39 9.41
N ALA A 246 -4.65 30.65 8.22
CA ALA A 246 -4.14 30.08 7.00
C ALA A 246 -2.83 30.76 6.60
N PHE A 247 -1.82 29.95 6.31
CA PHE A 247 -0.53 30.42 5.84
C PHE A 247 -0.31 30.03 4.38
N PHE A 248 0.40 30.90 3.66
CA PHE A 248 0.93 30.66 2.32
C PHE A 248 2.45 30.60 2.40
N TYR A 249 3.04 29.87 1.46
CA TYR A 249 4.49 29.68 1.39
C TYR A 249 5.01 30.13 0.01
N SER A 250 6.20 30.73 0.01
CA SER A 250 6.94 31.14 -1.20
C SER A 250 8.41 30.81 -1.06
N VAL A 251 9.14 30.73 -2.17
CA VAL A 251 10.60 30.55 -2.22
C VAL A 251 11.23 31.83 -2.72
N GLY A 252 12.28 32.33 -2.05
CA GLY A 252 13.11 33.46 -2.51
C GLY A 252 12.75 34.81 -1.91
N ASP A 253 13.70 35.75 -2.04
CA ASP A 253 13.56 37.14 -1.62
C ASP A 253 12.61 37.89 -2.57
N PHE A 254 11.34 37.91 -2.25
CA PHE A 254 10.42 38.90 -2.83
C PHE A 254 10.49 40.20 -2.02
N SER A 255 11.63 40.86 -2.04
CA SER A 255 11.76 42.19 -1.45
C SER A 255 11.02 43.29 -2.25
N CYS A 256 10.33 42.95 -3.36
CA CYS A 256 9.68 43.91 -4.25
C CYS A 256 8.36 43.45 -4.88
N ILE A 257 7.44 42.80 -4.15
CA ILE A 257 6.06 42.64 -4.65
C ILE A 257 5.10 43.12 -3.56
N THR A 258 4.75 44.39 -3.65
CA THR A 258 3.49 44.90 -3.07
C THR A 258 2.35 44.12 -3.72
N PRO A 259 1.43 43.51 -2.95
CA PRO A 259 0.30 42.81 -3.53
C PRO A 259 -0.60 43.85 -4.21
N THR A 260 -0.66 43.84 -5.53
CA THR A 260 -1.71 44.49 -6.26
C THR A 260 -3.02 43.77 -5.90
N PRO A 261 -4.05 44.49 -5.40
CA PRO A 261 -5.34 43.87 -5.14
C PRO A 261 -5.94 43.43 -6.48
N PRO A 262 -6.61 42.26 -6.55
CA PRO A 262 -7.34 41.84 -7.75
C PRO A 262 -8.47 42.83 -8.04
N PRO A 263 -8.82 42.98 -9.33
CA PRO A 263 -9.88 43.89 -9.78
C PRO A 263 -11.26 43.50 -9.22
#